data_fef90c1081b16779506fef97d0a6a2f0
#
_entry.id   fef90c1081b16779506fef97d0a6a2f0
#
_cell.length_a   1.000
_cell.length_b   1.000
_cell.length_c   1.000
_cell.angle_alpha   90.00
_cell.angle_beta   90.00
_cell.angle_gamma   90.00
#
_symmetry.space_group_name_H-M   'P 1'
#
loop_
_entity.id
_entity.type
_entity.pdbx_description
1 polymer ?
#
loop_
_entity_poly.entity_id
_entity_poly.type
_entity_poly.pdbx_seq_one_letter_code
_entity_poly.pdbx_strand_id
1 'polypeptide(L)'
;MDWRMPIVERFYSGSGSEVTVREGENKRTLDLRTDLLQQHTGFAWGHEGAGAEQLGLALLADALGNDARAMRLYREFTRRVIATLPERWTITRSRILAHVHMLDFQWLAQE
;
A
#
# COMPACT_ATOMS: atom_id res chain seq x y z
N MET A 1 2.74 1.72 -36.69
CA MET A 1 3.51 2.14 -35.52
C MET A 1 2.66 1.97 -34.26
N ASP A 2 3.19 1.27 -33.31
CA ASP A 2 2.47 1.11 -32.02
C ASP A 2 2.80 2.31 -31.14
N TRP A 3 1.82 3.17 -30.97
CA TRP A 3 1.95 4.36 -30.12
C TRP A 3 1.65 4.07 -28.66
N ARG A 4 1.22 2.84 -28.34
CA ARG A 4 0.87 2.49 -26.99
C ARG A 4 2.11 2.04 -26.22
N MET A 5 2.41 2.76 -25.16
CA MET A 5 3.43 2.32 -24.23
C MET A 5 2.88 1.15 -23.41
N PRO A 6 3.68 0.11 -23.22
CA PRO A 6 3.24 -0.95 -22.32
C PRO A 6 3.02 -0.40 -20.93
N ILE A 7 1.88 -0.72 -20.32
CA ILE A 7 1.62 -0.34 -18.94
C ILE A 7 2.38 -1.35 -18.07
N VAL A 8 3.37 -0.83 -17.34
CA VAL A 8 4.14 -1.66 -16.43
C VAL A 8 3.46 -1.58 -15.06
N GLU A 9 2.83 -2.68 -14.68
CA GLU A 9 2.16 -2.76 -13.38
C GLU A 9 3.19 -2.88 -12.26
N ARG A 10 2.90 -2.27 -11.12
CA ARG A 10 3.72 -2.39 -9.93
C ARG A 10 3.09 -3.41 -9.00
N PHE A 11 3.89 -4.37 -8.58
CA PHE A 11 3.47 -5.46 -7.70
C PHE A 11 4.11 -5.28 -6.33
N TYR A 12 3.30 -5.39 -5.31
CA TYR A 12 3.75 -5.40 -3.92
C TYR A 12 3.51 -6.80 -3.37
N SER A 13 4.52 -7.40 -2.78
CA SER A 13 4.41 -8.77 -2.27
C SER A 13 4.98 -8.87 -0.88
N GLY A 14 4.28 -9.59 -0.02
CA GLY A 14 4.72 -9.81 1.35
C GLY A 14 4.87 -11.29 1.67
N SER A 15 5.94 -11.61 2.39
CA SER A 15 6.21 -12.95 2.89
C SER A 15 7.12 -12.85 4.10
N GLY A 16 6.79 -13.57 5.16
CA GLY A 16 7.51 -13.45 6.43
C GLY A 16 7.30 -12.06 7.02
N SER A 17 8.35 -11.26 7.05
CA SER A 17 8.28 -9.86 7.48
C SER A 17 8.75 -8.90 6.40
N GLU A 18 9.05 -9.41 5.20
CA GLU A 18 9.57 -8.63 4.11
C GLU A 18 8.48 -8.25 3.13
N VAL A 19 8.53 -7.01 2.65
CA VAL A 19 7.66 -6.52 1.59
C VAL A 19 8.52 -5.99 0.46
N THR A 20 8.31 -6.53 -0.74
CA THR A 20 9.05 -6.14 -1.92
C THR A 20 8.16 -5.48 -2.94
N VAL A 21 8.77 -4.60 -3.74
CA VAL A 21 8.11 -3.88 -4.82
C VAL A 21 8.78 -4.27 -6.12
N ARG A 22 8.00 -4.72 -7.09
CA ARG A 22 8.53 -5.07 -8.41
C ARG A 22 7.79 -4.29 -9.48
N GLU A 23 8.56 -3.70 -10.37
CA GLU A 23 8.03 -2.99 -11.52
C GLU A 23 8.90 -3.36 -12.72
N GLY A 24 8.37 -4.16 -13.64
CA GLY A 24 9.16 -4.74 -14.71
C GLY A 24 10.25 -5.63 -14.15
N GLU A 25 11.49 -5.35 -14.50
CA GLU A 25 12.64 -6.08 -13.99
C GLU A 25 13.22 -5.46 -12.71
N ASN A 26 12.73 -4.29 -12.32
CA ASN A 26 13.20 -3.60 -11.12
C ASN A 26 12.53 -4.18 -9.88
N LYS A 27 13.34 -4.53 -8.90
CA LYS A 27 12.87 -5.05 -7.62
C LYS A 27 13.55 -4.30 -6.49
N ARG A 28 12.79 -3.90 -5.49
CA ARG A 28 13.32 -3.19 -4.32
C ARG A 28 12.51 -3.54 -3.09
N THR A 29 13.06 -3.23 -1.94
CA THR A 29 12.33 -3.35 -0.68
C THR A 29 11.44 -2.12 -0.50
N LEU A 30 10.25 -2.32 0.06
CA LEU A 30 9.37 -1.21 0.38
C LEU A 30 9.95 -0.42 1.55
N ASP A 31 10.04 0.91 1.38
CA ASP A 31 10.52 1.81 2.43
C ASP A 31 9.48 1.90 3.55
N LEU A 32 9.95 1.83 4.79
CA LEU A 32 9.09 1.95 5.97
C LEU A 32 8.40 3.29 6.10
N ARG A 33 8.98 4.34 5.51
CA ARG A 33 8.50 5.71 5.59
C ARG A 33 8.35 6.20 7.03
N THR A 34 9.40 5.96 7.82
CA THR A 34 9.44 6.44 9.21
C THR A 34 9.53 7.96 9.32
N ASP A 35 9.80 8.62 8.21
CA ASP A 35 9.72 10.07 8.11
C ASP A 35 8.28 10.57 8.25
N LEU A 36 7.29 9.74 7.93
CA LEU A 36 5.87 10.09 8.00
C LEU A 36 5.18 9.49 9.23
N LEU A 37 5.52 8.26 9.57
CA LEU A 37 4.85 7.52 10.64
C LEU A 37 5.85 6.58 11.30
N GLN A 38 5.92 6.59 12.62
CA GLN A 38 6.83 5.74 13.38
C GLN A 38 6.03 4.84 14.32
N GLN A 39 5.14 4.04 13.76
CA GLN A 39 4.32 3.12 14.55
C GLN A 39 5.09 1.83 14.88
N HIS A 40 5.93 1.37 13.97
CA HIS A 40 6.62 0.11 14.14
C HIS A 40 7.93 0.10 13.34
N THR A 41 8.87 -0.77 13.75
CA THR A 41 10.16 -0.92 13.08
C THR A 41 10.14 -1.90 11.91
N GLY A 42 8.98 -2.47 11.61
CA GLY A 42 8.81 -3.41 10.51
C GLY A 42 7.37 -3.43 10.06
N PHE A 43 7.05 -4.37 9.16
CA PHE A 43 5.71 -4.53 8.63
C PHE A 43 5.04 -5.77 9.21
N ALA A 44 3.72 -5.68 9.38
CA ALA A 44 2.88 -6.82 9.73
C ALA A 44 1.59 -6.74 8.93
N TRP A 45 0.84 -7.83 8.90
CA TRP A 45 -0.44 -7.90 8.19
C TRP A 45 -1.25 -9.08 8.71
N GLY A 46 -2.51 -9.19 8.24
CA GLY A 46 -3.38 -10.25 8.69
C GLY A 46 -4.10 -9.97 10.01
N HIS A 47 -3.87 -8.80 10.58
CA HIS A 47 -4.53 -8.31 11.79
C HIS A 47 -4.30 -6.81 11.88
N GLU A 48 -5.04 -6.13 12.73
CA GLU A 48 -4.80 -4.72 12.99
C GLU A 48 -3.65 -4.56 13.99
N GLY A 49 -3.01 -3.41 13.99
CA GLY A 49 -1.93 -3.09 14.90
C GLY A 49 -0.92 -2.15 14.29
N ALA A 50 0.12 -1.83 15.06
CA ALA A 50 1.11 -0.84 14.67
C ALA A 50 1.89 -1.24 13.41
N GLY A 51 2.28 -2.51 13.31
CA GLY A 51 2.99 -3.00 12.12
C GLY A 51 2.13 -3.00 10.87
N ALA A 52 0.83 -3.29 11.03
CA ALA A 52 -0.10 -3.23 9.92
C ALA A 52 -0.35 -1.79 9.47
N GLU A 53 -0.43 -0.85 10.39
CA GLU A 53 -0.58 0.57 10.05
C GLU A 53 0.66 1.08 9.34
N GLN A 54 1.84 0.66 9.78
CA GLN A 54 3.08 1.05 9.12
C GLN A 54 3.10 0.56 7.67
N LEU A 55 2.65 -0.67 7.43
CA LEU A 55 2.54 -1.22 6.07
C LEU A 55 1.50 -0.48 5.25
N GLY A 56 0.35 -0.21 5.82
CA GLY A 56 -0.72 0.51 5.13
C GLY A 56 -0.26 1.87 4.64
N LEU A 57 0.43 2.62 5.50
CA LEU A 57 0.98 3.91 5.12
C LEU A 57 2.03 3.77 4.03
N ALA A 58 2.96 2.84 4.19
CA ALA A 58 4.06 2.68 3.24
C ALA A 58 3.56 2.30 1.85
N LEU A 59 2.59 1.40 1.78
CA LEU A 59 1.98 1.01 0.50
C LEU A 59 1.25 2.18 -0.15
N LEU A 60 0.46 2.92 0.60
CA LEU A 60 -0.25 4.07 0.07
C LEU A 60 0.70 5.16 -0.41
N ALA A 61 1.73 5.45 0.38
CA ALA A 61 2.71 6.48 0.01
C ALA A 61 3.41 6.12 -1.30
N ASP A 62 3.80 4.86 -1.44
CA ASP A 62 4.46 4.39 -2.67
C ASP A 62 3.49 4.37 -3.86
N ALA A 63 2.30 3.84 -3.67
CA ALA A 63 1.34 3.68 -4.76
C ALA A 63 0.78 5.02 -5.24
N LEU A 64 0.53 5.95 -4.32
CA LEU A 64 -0.08 7.23 -4.65
C LEU A 64 0.94 8.29 -5.07
N GLY A 65 2.17 8.21 -4.57
CA GLY A 65 3.14 9.27 -4.75
C GLY A 65 2.66 10.58 -4.12
N ASN A 66 1.85 10.49 -3.06
CA ASN A 66 1.25 11.63 -2.39
C ASN A 66 1.17 11.33 -0.90
N ASP A 67 2.10 11.90 -0.14
CA ASP A 67 2.26 11.60 1.27
C ASP A 67 1.06 12.10 2.09
N ALA A 68 0.52 13.25 1.75
CA ALA A 68 -0.63 13.81 2.47
C ALA A 68 -1.87 12.91 2.35
N ARG A 69 -2.13 12.39 1.15
CA ARG A 69 -3.24 11.45 0.95
C ARG A 69 -2.99 10.15 1.68
N ALA A 70 -1.77 9.65 1.64
CA ALA A 70 -1.41 8.42 2.36
C ALA A 70 -1.67 8.59 3.86
N MET A 71 -1.26 9.70 4.43
CA MET A 71 -1.47 9.99 5.85
C MET A 71 -2.95 10.12 6.20
N ARG A 72 -3.76 10.61 5.29
CA ARG A 72 -5.20 10.72 5.51
C ARG A 72 -5.92 9.37 5.47
N LEU A 73 -5.46 8.46 4.61
CA LEU A 73 -6.20 7.24 4.29
C LEU A 73 -5.66 5.96 4.94
N TYR A 74 -4.46 5.99 5.53
CA TYR A 74 -3.77 4.75 5.88
C TYR A 74 -4.50 3.92 6.95
N ARG A 75 -5.18 4.56 7.90
CA ARG A 75 -5.86 3.82 8.97
C ARG A 75 -7.02 2.99 8.42
N GLU A 76 -7.82 3.60 7.58
CA GLU A 76 -8.96 2.92 6.98
C GLU A 76 -8.48 1.85 6.00
N PHE A 77 -7.45 2.15 5.22
CA PHE A 77 -6.84 1.19 4.31
C PHE A 77 -6.28 -0.02 5.07
N THR A 78 -5.62 0.23 6.18
CA THR A 78 -5.09 -0.84 7.03
C THR A 78 -6.21 -1.77 7.50
N ARG A 79 -7.26 -1.20 8.03
CA ARG A 79 -8.38 -1.98 8.56
C ARG A 79 -9.07 -2.80 7.48
N ARG A 80 -9.25 -2.23 6.30
CA ARG A 80 -10.00 -2.89 5.22
C ARG A 80 -9.17 -3.85 4.38
N VAL A 81 -7.90 -3.58 4.23
CA VAL A 81 -7.03 -4.35 3.32
C VAL A 81 -5.94 -5.09 4.07
N ILE A 82 -5.09 -4.36 4.79
CA ILE A 82 -3.89 -4.97 5.40
C ILE A 82 -4.26 -6.02 6.44
N ALA A 83 -5.26 -5.73 7.26
CA ALA A 83 -5.69 -6.63 8.33
C ALA A 83 -6.26 -7.95 7.80
N THR A 84 -6.66 -8.00 6.53
CA THR A 84 -7.26 -9.17 5.90
C THR A 84 -6.30 -9.96 5.01
N LEU A 85 -5.05 -9.51 4.87
CA LEU A 85 -4.09 -10.17 4.00
C LEU A 85 -3.67 -11.52 4.56
N PRO A 86 -3.51 -12.54 3.69
CA PRO A 86 -2.99 -13.83 4.11
C PRO A 86 -1.48 -13.73 4.38
N GLU A 87 -0.89 -14.83 4.88
CA GLU A 87 0.53 -14.87 5.23
C GLU A 87 1.42 -14.45 4.06
N ARG A 88 1.10 -14.93 2.85
CA ARG A 88 1.77 -14.52 1.62
C ARG A 88 0.75 -13.85 0.74
N TRP A 89 1.11 -12.68 0.23
CA TRP A 89 0.18 -11.90 -0.56
C TRP A 89 0.91 -11.14 -1.66
N THR A 90 0.17 -10.84 -2.69
CA THR A 90 0.59 -9.92 -3.75
C THR A 90 -0.59 -9.01 -4.06
N ILE A 91 -0.33 -7.72 -4.13
CA ILE A 91 -1.32 -6.73 -4.54
C ILE A 91 -0.69 -5.80 -5.55
N THR A 92 -1.45 -5.40 -6.56
CA THR A 92 -0.96 -4.48 -7.58
C THR A 92 -1.24 -3.04 -7.19
N ARG A 93 -0.47 -2.13 -7.77
CA ARG A 93 -0.74 -0.70 -7.62
C ARG A 93 -2.17 -0.35 -8.07
N SER A 94 -2.61 -0.93 -9.19
CA SER A 94 -3.98 -0.71 -9.69
C SER A 94 -5.02 -1.11 -8.67
N ARG A 95 -4.80 -2.22 -7.96
CA ARG A 95 -5.72 -2.68 -6.93
C ARG A 95 -5.74 -1.74 -5.73
N ILE A 96 -4.56 -1.25 -5.33
CA ILE A 96 -4.47 -0.26 -4.26
C ILE A 96 -5.24 1.00 -4.65
N LEU A 97 -5.05 1.47 -5.89
CA LEU A 97 -5.76 2.67 -6.36
C LEU A 97 -7.27 2.47 -6.38
N ALA A 98 -7.75 1.26 -6.70
CA ALA A 98 -9.17 0.95 -6.64
C ALA A 98 -9.71 1.07 -5.21
N HIS A 99 -8.96 0.55 -4.22
CA HIS A 99 -9.35 0.70 -2.82
C HIS A 99 -9.35 2.17 -2.39
N VAL A 100 -8.34 2.92 -2.82
CA VAL A 100 -8.25 4.35 -2.51
C VAL A 100 -9.46 5.11 -3.06
N HIS A 101 -9.86 4.78 -4.28
CA HIS A 101 -11.02 5.41 -4.88
C HIS A 101 -12.29 5.18 -4.04
N MET A 102 -12.47 3.96 -3.56
CA MET A 102 -13.60 3.64 -2.69
C MET A 102 -13.52 4.39 -1.36
N LEU A 103 -12.35 4.49 -0.78
CA LEU A 103 -12.16 5.21 0.49
C LEU A 103 -12.43 6.70 0.34
N ASP A 104 -11.95 7.31 -0.74
CA ASP A 104 -12.19 8.72 -1.02
C ASP A 104 -13.69 8.98 -1.18
N PHE A 105 -14.38 8.12 -1.89
CA PHE A 105 -15.82 8.24 -2.08
C PHE A 105 -16.57 8.18 -0.75
N GLN A 106 -16.21 7.22 0.10
CA GLN A 106 -16.84 7.07 1.41
C GLN A 106 -16.57 8.27 2.32
N TRP A 107 -15.35 8.79 2.26
CA TRP A 107 -14.95 9.94 3.05
C TRP A 107 -15.79 11.17 2.67
N LEU A 108 -15.98 11.41 1.37
CA LEU A 108 -16.82 12.50 0.88
C LEU A 108 -18.29 12.32 1.28
N ALA A 109 -18.76 11.07 1.29
CA ALA A 109 -20.15 10.78 1.62
C ALA A 109 -20.47 11.02 3.10
N GLN A 110 -19.47 11.13 3.96
CA GLN A 110 -19.64 11.40 5.38
C GLN A 110 -19.84 12.88 5.68
N GLU A 111 -19.61 13.72 4.71
CA GLU A 111 -19.84 15.16 4.85
C GLU A 111 -21.28 15.48 4.44
#